data_f38015a6339f55320d4011ec19fd3c7b
#
_entry.id   f38015a6339f55320d4011ec19fd3c7b
#
_cell.length_a   1.000
_cell.length_b   1.000
_cell.length_c   1.000
_cell.angle_alpha   90.00
_cell.angle_beta   90.00
_cell.angle_gamma   90.00
#
_symmetry.space_group_name_H-M   'P 1'
#
loop_
_entity.id
_entity.type
_entity.pdbx_description
1 polymer ?
#
loop_
_entity_poly.entity_id
_entity_poly.type
_entity_poly.pdbx_seq_one_letter_code
_entity_poly.pdbx_strand_id
1 'polypeptide(L)'
;LKFKGRSLRSGGHGFVGIGRKKLLNILQARCEQLGVKLLFETDVDSDADYPDADLVIASDGINSKIRNKYAPVFKPDIVTRPNRFIWLGTKKVYEPFTFLFEKTEHGWFQAHIYKFDENTTTFIVECPEHVWLAHGLDKADQQQSIDFCEKLFAENLQGEKLMTNARHLRGSAWLAFQ
;
A
#
# COMPACT_ATOMS: atom_id res chain seq x y z
N LEU A 1 -2.91 -8.13 17.45
CA LEU A 1 -1.74 -8.84 16.95
C LEU A 1 -1.89 -10.31 17.24
N LYS A 2 -1.67 -11.17 16.24
CA LYS A 2 -1.62 -12.63 16.38
C LYS A 2 -0.23 -13.13 16.00
N PHE A 3 0.40 -13.86 16.90
CA PHE A 3 1.76 -14.34 16.76
C PHE A 3 1.96 -15.65 17.54
N LYS A 4 2.44 -16.71 16.88
CA LYS A 4 2.71 -18.04 17.47
C LYS A 4 1.53 -18.57 18.31
N GLY A 5 0.31 -18.53 17.77
CA GLY A 5 -0.90 -18.98 18.45
C GLY A 5 -1.38 -18.09 19.60
N ARG A 6 -0.67 -17.00 19.91
CA ARG A 6 -1.08 -16.02 20.93
C ARG A 6 -1.73 -14.82 20.30
N SER A 7 -2.73 -14.27 20.98
CA SER A 7 -3.39 -13.00 20.58
C SER A 7 -3.13 -11.94 21.63
N LEU A 8 -2.60 -10.80 21.19
CA LEU A 8 -2.43 -9.60 22.02
C LEU A 8 -3.38 -8.52 21.51
N ARG A 9 -4.07 -7.86 22.43
CA ARG A 9 -5.02 -6.79 22.12
C ARG A 9 -4.64 -5.54 22.88
N SER A 10 -4.61 -4.39 22.21
CA SER A 10 -4.46 -3.06 22.81
C SER A 10 -5.66 -2.22 22.39
N GLY A 11 -6.15 -1.39 23.27
CA GLY A 11 -7.29 -0.50 23.04
C GLY A 11 -6.97 0.96 23.37
N GLY A 12 -7.92 1.86 23.15
CA GLY A 12 -7.74 3.28 23.38
C GLY A 12 -6.99 4.02 22.27
N HIS A 13 -6.72 3.36 21.13
CA HIS A 13 -6.09 3.95 19.96
C HIS A 13 -7.15 4.31 18.92
N GLY A 14 -7.08 5.52 18.37
CA GLY A 14 -7.88 5.93 17.22
C GLY A 14 -7.25 5.40 15.93
N PHE A 15 -8.04 4.71 15.13
CA PHE A 15 -7.67 4.32 13.76
C PHE A 15 -8.89 4.38 12.86
N VAL A 16 -8.77 5.05 11.71
CA VAL A 16 -9.81 5.15 10.70
C VAL A 16 -9.21 4.83 9.34
N GLY A 17 -9.76 3.83 8.67
CA GLY A 17 -9.46 3.53 7.27
C GLY A 17 -10.45 4.26 6.35
N ILE A 18 -9.97 4.75 5.22
CA ILE A 18 -10.80 5.35 4.17
C ILE A 18 -10.32 4.92 2.79
N GLY A 19 -11.25 4.62 1.91
CA GLY A 19 -10.91 4.36 0.50
C GLY A 19 -10.33 5.60 -0.18
N ARG A 20 -9.22 5.43 -0.92
CA ARG A 20 -8.50 6.54 -1.58
C ARG A 20 -9.41 7.42 -2.42
N LYS A 21 -10.31 6.83 -3.23
CA LYS A 21 -11.25 7.59 -4.07
C LYS A 21 -12.17 8.48 -3.23
N LYS A 22 -12.67 7.97 -2.10
CA LYS A 22 -13.53 8.74 -1.19
C LYS A 22 -12.77 9.92 -0.59
N LEU A 23 -11.52 9.72 -0.16
CA LEU A 23 -10.66 10.79 0.35
C LEU A 23 -10.42 11.86 -0.71
N LEU A 24 -10.06 11.46 -1.94
CA LEU A 24 -9.85 12.39 -3.05
C LEU A 24 -11.10 13.21 -3.36
N ASN A 25 -12.27 12.57 -3.42
CA ASN A 25 -13.54 13.29 -3.65
C ASN A 25 -13.83 14.35 -2.57
N ILE A 26 -13.56 14.03 -1.30
CA ILE A 26 -13.75 14.98 -0.19
C ILE A 26 -12.81 16.18 -0.35
N LEU A 27 -11.54 15.94 -0.67
CA LEU A 27 -10.54 17.00 -0.84
C LEU A 27 -10.84 17.86 -2.07
N GLN A 28 -11.18 17.25 -3.19
CA GLN A 28 -11.56 17.95 -4.42
C GLN A 28 -12.78 18.85 -4.21
N ALA A 29 -13.84 18.32 -3.62
CA ALA A 29 -15.03 19.10 -3.30
C ALA A 29 -14.71 20.30 -2.39
N ARG A 30 -13.76 20.15 -1.45
CA ARG A 30 -13.34 21.25 -0.60
C ARG A 30 -12.52 22.29 -1.37
N CYS A 31 -11.65 21.87 -2.28
CA CYS A 31 -10.91 22.75 -3.15
C CYS A 31 -11.85 23.60 -4.02
N GLU A 32 -12.86 22.98 -4.63
CA GLU A 32 -13.87 23.66 -5.44
C GLU A 32 -14.64 24.71 -4.63
N GLN A 33 -15.08 24.37 -3.41
CA GLN A 33 -15.77 25.31 -2.50
C GLN A 33 -14.90 26.55 -2.16
N LEU A 34 -13.57 26.37 -2.13
CA LEU A 34 -12.62 27.43 -1.84
C LEU A 34 -12.16 28.20 -3.08
N GLY A 35 -12.68 27.88 -4.26
CA GLY A 35 -12.31 28.50 -5.52
C GLY A 35 -10.91 28.12 -6.02
N VAL A 36 -10.35 26.99 -5.53
CA VAL A 36 -9.07 26.48 -6.01
C VAL A 36 -9.25 25.90 -7.41
N LYS A 37 -8.41 26.34 -8.34
CA LYS A 37 -8.39 25.78 -9.70
C LYS A 37 -7.75 24.39 -9.68
N LEU A 38 -8.53 23.38 -10.05
CA LEU A 38 -8.07 22.00 -10.19
C LEU A 38 -7.77 21.73 -11.68
N LEU A 39 -6.57 21.22 -11.94
CA LEU A 39 -6.16 20.76 -13.27
C LEU A 39 -6.03 19.24 -13.22
N PHE A 40 -6.94 18.54 -13.91
CA PHE A 40 -6.92 17.09 -14.03
C PHE A 40 -6.21 16.67 -15.32
N GLU A 41 -5.72 15.42 -15.35
CA GLU A 41 -5.05 14.86 -16.54
C GLU A 41 -3.91 15.74 -17.06
N THR A 42 -3.26 16.48 -16.14
CA THR A 42 -2.18 17.42 -16.46
C THR A 42 -0.89 16.91 -15.86
N ASP A 43 0.04 16.52 -16.69
CA ASP A 43 1.40 16.17 -16.25
C ASP A 43 2.25 17.43 -16.12
N VAL A 44 3.00 17.55 -15.03
CA VAL A 44 3.86 18.68 -14.73
C VAL A 44 5.30 18.19 -14.66
N ASP A 45 6.13 18.66 -15.59
CA ASP A 45 7.52 18.23 -15.66
C ASP A 45 8.45 19.12 -14.85
N SER A 46 8.07 20.36 -14.62
CA SER A 46 8.92 21.36 -13.99
C SER A 46 8.10 22.43 -13.26
N ASP A 47 8.68 23.00 -12.21
CA ASP A 47 8.20 24.23 -11.59
C ASP A 47 8.21 25.43 -12.56
N ALA A 48 9.06 25.39 -13.58
CA ALA A 48 9.08 26.41 -14.65
C ALA A 48 7.80 26.44 -15.49
N ASP A 49 6.93 25.43 -15.41
CA ASP A 49 5.62 25.42 -16.03
C ASP A 49 4.65 26.43 -15.38
N TYR A 50 5.01 26.95 -14.21
CA TYR A 50 4.24 27.93 -13.43
C TYR A 50 5.11 29.12 -12.99
N PRO A 51 5.61 29.93 -13.92
CA PRO A 51 6.59 31.00 -13.64
C PRO A 51 6.02 32.15 -12.77
N ASP A 52 4.69 32.30 -12.77
CA ASP A 52 3.99 33.36 -12.03
C ASP A 52 3.58 32.92 -10.61
N ALA A 53 3.93 31.71 -10.19
CA ALA A 53 3.60 31.22 -8.86
C ALA A 53 4.59 31.74 -7.81
N ASP A 54 4.10 32.39 -6.76
CA ASP A 54 4.91 32.84 -5.62
C ASP A 54 5.52 31.68 -4.83
N LEU A 55 4.84 30.51 -4.85
CA LEU A 55 5.27 29.30 -4.15
C LEU A 55 4.81 28.05 -4.91
N VAL A 56 5.72 27.10 -5.15
CA VAL A 56 5.42 25.79 -5.70
C VAL A 56 5.65 24.71 -4.65
N ILE A 57 4.63 23.91 -4.37
CA ILE A 57 4.71 22.76 -3.45
C ILE A 57 4.64 21.47 -4.27
N ALA A 58 5.78 20.78 -4.39
CA ALA A 58 5.85 19.51 -5.09
C ALA A 58 5.41 18.35 -4.18
N SER A 59 4.27 17.73 -4.50
CA SER A 59 3.71 16.56 -3.81
C SER A 59 3.50 15.39 -4.80
N ASP A 60 4.43 15.26 -5.77
CA ASP A 60 4.38 14.35 -6.91
C ASP A 60 4.89 12.93 -6.59
N GLY A 61 5.08 12.63 -5.30
CA GLY A 61 5.29 11.28 -4.80
C GLY A 61 6.72 10.76 -4.89
N ILE A 62 6.87 9.43 -4.77
CA ILE A 62 8.18 8.77 -4.65
C ILE A 62 9.07 8.97 -5.88
N ASN A 63 8.48 9.08 -7.06
CA ASN A 63 9.19 9.31 -8.32
C ASN A 63 9.27 10.79 -8.72
N SER A 64 9.23 11.69 -7.75
CA SER A 64 9.18 13.14 -7.94
C SER A 64 10.19 13.66 -8.97
N LYS A 65 9.68 14.26 -10.04
CA LYS A 65 10.49 14.93 -11.07
C LYS A 65 11.16 16.18 -10.49
N ILE A 66 10.43 16.93 -9.67
CA ILE A 66 10.91 18.16 -9.04
C ILE A 66 12.05 17.85 -8.06
N ARG A 67 11.89 16.84 -7.18
CA ARG A 67 12.97 16.41 -6.29
C ARG A 67 14.22 16.04 -7.08
N ASN A 68 14.09 15.30 -8.17
CA ASN A 68 15.22 14.85 -8.98
C ASN A 68 15.90 16.04 -9.68
N LYS A 69 15.14 17.01 -10.19
CA LYS A 69 15.67 18.25 -10.77
C LYS A 69 16.52 19.04 -9.80
N TYR A 70 16.07 19.14 -8.54
CA TYR A 70 16.75 19.90 -7.49
C TYR A 70 17.61 19.02 -6.55
N ALA A 71 17.92 17.79 -6.92
CA ALA A 71 18.73 16.87 -6.10
C ALA A 71 20.06 17.47 -5.64
N PRO A 72 20.82 18.25 -6.44
CA PRO A 72 22.06 18.87 -5.97
C PRO A 72 21.87 19.84 -4.81
N VAL A 73 20.70 20.47 -4.72
CA VAL A 73 20.34 21.43 -3.66
C VAL A 73 19.69 20.71 -2.47
N PHE A 74 18.71 19.85 -2.73
CA PHE A 74 17.93 19.15 -1.70
C PHE A 74 18.71 18.01 -1.05
N LYS A 75 19.70 17.44 -1.77
CA LYS A 75 20.51 16.31 -1.31
C LYS A 75 19.65 15.18 -0.70
N PRO A 76 18.65 14.66 -1.43
CA PRO A 76 17.75 13.66 -0.88
C PRO A 76 18.52 12.41 -0.48
N ASP A 77 18.24 11.87 0.71
CA ASP A 77 18.68 10.56 1.16
C ASP A 77 17.54 9.56 0.89
N ILE A 78 17.73 8.70 -0.14
CA ILE A 78 16.72 7.73 -0.56
C ILE A 78 17.25 6.33 -0.27
N VAL A 79 16.55 5.64 0.63
CA VAL A 79 16.86 4.26 1.02
C VAL A 79 15.77 3.32 0.54
N THR A 80 16.13 2.38 -0.34
CA THR A 80 15.24 1.29 -0.74
C THR A 80 15.29 0.15 0.27
N ARG A 81 14.13 -0.26 0.77
CA ARG A 81 14.03 -1.41 1.67
C ARG A 81 13.92 -2.72 0.88
N PRO A 82 14.60 -3.79 1.31
CA PRO A 82 14.58 -5.06 0.58
C PRO A 82 13.31 -5.89 0.80
N ASN A 83 12.35 -5.41 1.58
CA ASN A 83 11.09 -6.12 1.79
C ASN A 83 10.22 -6.08 0.54
N ARG A 84 9.45 -7.15 0.37
CA ARG A 84 8.43 -7.27 -0.68
C ARG A 84 7.05 -7.27 -0.04
N PHE A 85 6.09 -6.62 -0.70
CA PHE A 85 4.71 -6.64 -0.25
C PHE A 85 3.75 -6.80 -1.42
N ILE A 86 2.60 -7.41 -1.13
CA ILE A 86 1.46 -7.47 -2.04
C ILE A 86 0.24 -6.84 -1.36
N TRP A 87 -0.46 -5.97 -2.08
CA TRP A 87 -1.64 -5.27 -1.58
C TRP A 87 -2.90 -5.97 -2.05
N LEU A 88 -3.57 -6.62 -1.12
CA LEU A 88 -4.79 -7.38 -1.35
C LEU A 88 -5.95 -6.79 -0.53
N GLY A 89 -7.13 -7.30 -0.80
CA GLY A 89 -8.33 -7.05 -0.01
C GLY A 89 -9.08 -8.35 0.26
N THR A 90 -10.06 -8.29 1.16
CA THR A 90 -10.96 -9.41 1.44
C THR A 90 -12.33 -8.88 1.88
N LYS A 91 -13.38 -9.69 1.67
CA LYS A 91 -14.72 -9.44 2.22
C LYS A 91 -14.83 -9.82 3.70
N LYS A 92 -13.85 -10.54 4.24
CA LYS A 92 -13.79 -10.75 5.67
C LYS A 92 -13.52 -9.43 6.39
N VAL A 93 -14.47 -9.02 7.23
CA VAL A 93 -14.34 -7.80 8.02
C VAL A 93 -13.53 -8.05 9.28
N TYR A 94 -12.49 -7.27 9.47
CA TYR A 94 -11.68 -7.20 10.68
C TYR A 94 -11.96 -5.88 11.38
N GLU A 95 -12.63 -5.91 12.52
CA GLU A 95 -12.97 -4.69 13.26
C GLU A 95 -11.74 -3.94 13.80
N PRO A 96 -10.77 -4.59 14.49
CA PRO A 96 -9.56 -3.91 14.91
C PRO A 96 -8.50 -3.95 13.80
N PHE A 97 -7.63 -2.94 13.79
CA PHE A 97 -6.38 -3.05 13.04
C PHE A 97 -5.62 -4.30 13.51
N THR A 98 -5.32 -5.20 12.61
CA THR A 98 -4.81 -6.53 12.94
C THR A 98 -3.47 -6.79 12.26
N PHE A 99 -2.51 -7.29 13.02
CA PHE A 99 -1.26 -7.86 12.51
C PHE A 99 -1.32 -9.38 12.68
N LEU A 100 -1.03 -10.09 11.60
CA LEU A 100 -0.85 -11.55 11.61
C LEU A 100 0.59 -11.86 11.24
N PHE A 101 1.14 -12.88 11.88
CA PHE A 101 2.49 -13.38 11.58
C PHE A 101 2.42 -14.88 11.36
N GLU A 102 2.80 -15.30 10.16
CA GLU A 102 2.86 -16.72 9.78
C GLU A 102 4.30 -17.11 9.47
N LYS A 103 4.73 -18.23 10.05
CA LYS A 103 6.07 -18.76 9.84
C LYS A 103 6.04 -19.86 8.80
N THR A 104 6.92 -19.75 7.81
CA THR A 104 7.21 -20.81 6.85
C THR A 104 8.60 -21.41 7.14
N GLU A 105 8.97 -22.42 6.41
CA GLU A 105 10.32 -23.01 6.44
C GLU A 105 11.42 -22.01 6.05
N HIS A 106 11.10 -21.02 5.20
CA HIS A 106 12.05 -20.02 4.72
C HIS A 106 12.05 -18.71 5.50
N GLY A 107 11.07 -18.51 6.40
CA GLY A 107 11.00 -17.30 7.22
C GLY A 107 9.58 -16.85 7.52
N TRP A 108 9.45 -15.57 7.86
CA TRP A 108 8.20 -14.99 8.32
C TRP A 108 7.52 -14.16 7.25
N PHE A 109 6.20 -14.30 7.18
CA PHE A 109 5.29 -13.38 6.54
C PHE A 109 4.50 -12.61 7.59
N GLN A 110 4.23 -11.35 7.31
CA GLN A 110 3.39 -10.50 8.13
C GLN A 110 2.22 -9.99 7.28
N ALA A 111 1.03 -9.94 7.86
CA ALA A 111 -0.10 -9.27 7.23
C ALA A 111 -0.57 -8.10 8.09
N HIS A 112 -0.79 -6.94 7.43
CA HIS A 112 -1.41 -5.74 7.99
C HIS A 112 -2.84 -5.69 7.48
N ILE A 113 -3.79 -5.64 8.41
CA ILE A 113 -5.20 -5.83 8.10
C ILE A 113 -6.01 -4.76 8.78
N TYR A 114 -6.80 -4.02 7.99
CA TYR A 114 -7.72 -3.01 8.49
C TYR A 114 -8.90 -2.80 7.54
N LYS A 115 -10.08 -2.58 8.08
CA LYS A 115 -11.23 -2.25 7.26
C LYS A 115 -11.15 -0.79 6.79
N PHE A 116 -11.58 -0.52 5.56
CA PHE A 116 -11.65 0.82 5.00
C PHE A 116 -13.06 1.19 4.52
N ASP A 117 -13.96 0.24 4.48
CA ASP A 117 -15.40 0.44 4.33
C ASP A 117 -16.18 -0.63 5.12
N GLU A 118 -17.51 -0.61 5.05
CA GLU A 118 -18.38 -1.51 5.84
C GLU A 118 -18.13 -3.00 5.54
N ASN A 119 -17.78 -3.33 4.29
CA ASN A 119 -17.76 -4.69 3.77
C ASN A 119 -16.42 -5.12 3.20
N THR A 120 -15.39 -4.28 3.35
CA THR A 120 -14.09 -4.56 2.73
C THR A 120 -12.93 -4.21 3.66
N THR A 121 -12.01 -5.13 3.72
CA THR A 121 -10.79 -5.04 4.52
C THR A 121 -9.58 -5.06 3.61
N THR A 122 -8.64 -4.16 3.84
CA THR A 122 -7.29 -4.21 3.28
C THR A 122 -6.52 -5.36 3.90
N PHE A 123 -5.79 -6.11 3.08
CA PHE A 123 -4.97 -7.24 3.50
C PHE A 123 -3.60 -7.14 2.81
N ILE A 124 -2.64 -6.47 3.45
CA ILE A 124 -1.29 -6.28 2.91
C ILE A 124 -0.41 -7.37 3.48
N VAL A 125 0.20 -8.18 2.61
CA VAL A 125 1.16 -9.21 3.02
C VAL A 125 2.56 -8.75 2.68
N GLU A 126 3.48 -8.86 3.62
CA GLU A 126 4.89 -8.52 3.41
C GLU A 126 5.83 -9.59 3.96
N CYS A 127 7.01 -9.67 3.37
CA CYS A 127 8.11 -10.53 3.83
C CYS A 127 9.46 -9.96 3.38
N PRO A 128 10.56 -10.39 4.00
CA PRO A 128 11.90 -10.13 3.50
C PRO A 128 12.11 -10.71 2.09
N GLU A 129 12.91 -10.03 1.27
CA GLU A 129 13.17 -10.45 -0.10
C GLU A 129 13.70 -11.89 -0.22
N HIS A 130 14.59 -12.32 0.68
CA HIS A 130 15.11 -13.68 0.66
C HIS A 130 14.03 -14.74 0.90
N VAL A 131 13.00 -14.43 1.71
CA VAL A 131 11.85 -15.32 1.95
C VAL A 131 10.99 -15.37 0.69
N TRP A 132 10.73 -14.23 0.07
CA TRP A 132 9.98 -14.11 -1.18
C TRP A 132 10.62 -14.91 -2.31
N LEU A 133 11.96 -14.80 -2.49
CA LEU A 133 12.73 -15.57 -3.48
C LEU A 133 12.72 -17.07 -3.20
N ALA A 134 12.89 -17.47 -1.93
CA ALA A 134 12.91 -18.87 -1.53
C ALA A 134 11.57 -19.59 -1.77
N HIS A 135 10.46 -18.85 -1.77
CA HIS A 135 9.13 -19.36 -2.16
C HIS A 135 8.84 -19.28 -3.67
N GLY A 136 9.79 -18.79 -4.49
CA GLY A 136 9.61 -18.65 -5.94
C GLY A 136 8.58 -17.61 -6.34
N LEU A 137 8.24 -16.68 -5.45
CA LEU A 137 7.23 -15.65 -5.68
C LEU A 137 7.68 -14.56 -6.67
N ASP A 138 8.96 -14.51 -6.99
CA ASP A 138 9.54 -13.69 -8.06
C ASP A 138 9.11 -14.15 -9.47
N LYS A 139 8.76 -15.44 -9.60
CA LYS A 139 8.31 -16.07 -10.83
C LYS A 139 6.80 -16.32 -10.88
N ALA A 140 6.12 -16.13 -9.76
CA ALA A 140 4.70 -16.32 -9.62
C ALA A 140 3.93 -15.20 -10.34
N ASP A 141 2.88 -15.58 -11.05
CA ASP A 141 1.91 -14.62 -11.56
C ASP A 141 1.01 -14.07 -10.44
N GLN A 142 0.10 -13.19 -10.80
CA GLN A 142 -0.79 -12.55 -9.83
C GLN A 142 -1.68 -13.56 -9.11
N GLN A 143 -2.26 -14.52 -9.83
CA GLN A 143 -3.16 -15.51 -9.24
C GLN A 143 -2.40 -16.48 -8.33
N GLN A 144 -1.25 -16.96 -8.75
CA GLN A 144 -0.37 -17.81 -7.96
C GLN A 144 0.05 -17.11 -6.65
N SER A 145 0.33 -15.82 -6.70
CA SER A 145 0.65 -15.02 -5.52
C SER A 145 -0.54 -14.89 -4.57
N ILE A 146 -1.76 -14.71 -5.09
CA ILE A 146 -2.99 -14.66 -4.31
C ILE A 146 -3.25 -16.02 -3.65
N ASP A 147 -3.17 -17.11 -4.42
CA ASP A 147 -3.39 -18.47 -3.93
C ASP A 147 -2.40 -18.84 -2.82
N PHE A 148 -1.14 -18.43 -2.97
CA PHE A 148 -0.12 -18.58 -1.92
C PHE A 148 -0.54 -17.86 -0.64
N CYS A 149 -0.95 -16.60 -0.73
CA CYS A 149 -1.39 -15.82 0.43
C CYS A 149 -2.67 -16.41 1.07
N GLU A 150 -3.64 -16.85 0.27
CA GLU A 150 -4.84 -17.53 0.76
C GLU A 150 -4.51 -18.80 1.56
N LYS A 151 -3.61 -19.62 1.03
CA LYS A 151 -3.15 -20.83 1.70
C LYS A 151 -2.41 -20.51 3.01
N LEU A 152 -1.51 -19.53 2.98
CA LEU A 152 -0.70 -19.15 4.13
C LEU A 152 -1.56 -18.62 5.29
N PHE A 153 -2.59 -17.84 4.99
CA PHE A 153 -3.48 -17.22 5.97
C PHE A 153 -4.86 -17.87 6.07
N ALA A 154 -5.00 -19.15 5.63
CA ALA A 154 -6.29 -19.85 5.54
C ALA A 154 -7.08 -19.86 6.85
N GLU A 155 -6.42 -20.13 7.99
CA GLU A 155 -7.06 -20.12 9.32
C GLU A 155 -7.61 -18.72 9.67
N ASN A 156 -6.92 -17.69 9.25
CA ASN A 156 -7.29 -16.32 9.53
C ASN A 156 -8.39 -15.81 8.57
N LEU A 157 -8.40 -16.28 7.33
CA LEU A 157 -9.41 -15.94 6.32
C LEU A 157 -10.74 -16.70 6.53
N GLN A 158 -10.71 -17.91 7.12
CA GLN A 158 -11.90 -18.72 7.42
C GLN A 158 -12.78 -18.98 6.18
N GLY A 159 -12.16 -19.26 5.03
CA GLY A 159 -12.84 -19.53 3.77
C GLY A 159 -13.10 -18.31 2.90
N GLU A 160 -12.91 -17.10 3.40
CA GLU A 160 -13.01 -15.90 2.57
C GLU A 160 -11.82 -15.77 1.62
N LYS A 161 -12.07 -15.19 0.46
CA LYS A 161 -11.09 -15.02 -0.60
C LYS A 161 -10.32 -13.70 -0.51
N LEU A 162 -9.11 -13.72 -1.06
CA LEU A 162 -8.34 -12.51 -1.30
C LEU A 162 -8.61 -11.97 -2.71
N MET A 163 -8.64 -10.67 -2.85
CA MET A 163 -8.89 -9.96 -4.11
C MET A 163 -7.86 -8.86 -4.32
N THR A 164 -7.63 -8.48 -5.57
CA THR A 164 -6.76 -7.37 -5.93
C THR A 164 -7.43 -6.45 -6.94
N ASN A 165 -7.12 -5.16 -6.83
CA ASN A 165 -7.49 -4.14 -7.82
C ASN A 165 -6.36 -3.86 -8.83
N ALA A 166 -5.21 -4.51 -8.69
CA ALA A 166 -4.01 -4.28 -9.50
C ALA A 166 -4.08 -4.97 -10.88
N ARG A 167 -5.23 -4.88 -11.57
CA ARG A 167 -5.48 -5.51 -12.89
C ARG A 167 -4.53 -5.01 -14.00
N HIS A 168 -3.83 -3.91 -13.78
CA HIS A 168 -2.96 -3.24 -14.76
C HIS A 168 -1.48 -3.34 -14.44
N LEU A 169 -1.10 -4.00 -13.35
CA LEU A 169 0.31 -4.25 -13.08
C LEU A 169 0.80 -5.39 -13.99
N ARG A 170 1.72 -5.06 -14.90
CA ARG A 170 2.45 -6.06 -15.66
C ARG A 170 3.60 -6.59 -14.81
N GLY A 171 3.74 -7.91 -14.69
CA GLY A 171 4.79 -8.57 -13.93
C GLY A 171 4.35 -9.07 -12.56
N SER A 172 5.26 -9.16 -11.63
CA SER A 172 4.99 -9.63 -10.27
C SER A 172 3.99 -8.72 -9.56
N ALA A 173 3.01 -9.32 -8.89
CA ALA A 173 2.07 -8.59 -8.03
C ALA A 173 2.75 -8.04 -6.74
N TRP A 174 3.97 -8.45 -6.46
CA TRP A 174 4.77 -8.01 -5.33
C TRP A 174 5.57 -6.76 -5.66
N LEU A 175 5.54 -5.81 -4.75
CA LEU A 175 6.22 -4.52 -4.86
C LEU A 175 7.35 -4.42 -3.82
N ALA A 176 8.37 -3.61 -4.13
CA ALA A 176 9.40 -3.22 -3.16
C ALA A 176 8.97 -1.95 -2.43
N PHE A 177 9.36 -1.80 -1.17
CA PHE A 177 9.31 -0.52 -0.47
C PHE A 177 10.43 0.41 -0.96
N GLN A 178 10.05 1.64 -1.29
CA GLN A 178 10.96 2.72 -1.64
C GLN A 178 10.81 3.87 -0.66
#